data_f8c93034058536c70faf413d453f1d2a
#
_entry.id   f8c93034058536c70faf413d453f1d2a
#
_cell.length_a   1.000
_cell.length_b   1.000
_cell.length_c   1.000
_cell.angle_alpha   90.00
_cell.angle_beta   90.00
_cell.angle_gamma   90.00
#
_symmetry.space_group_name_H-M   'P 1'
#
loop_
_entity.id
_entity.type
_entity.pdbx_description
1 polymer ?
#
loop_
_entity_poly.entity_id
_entity_poly.type
_entity_poly.pdbx_seq_one_letter_code
_entity_poly.pdbx_strand_id
1 'polypeptide(L)'
;GRDSERVRDPVSGNTHAATVRQLLRFYLLLEQDRLVSPEASAAMRDVFRSPAIAHIEDRFVKGLAGRERKIRRKSGWWEQWSHDTAVVTGGGRLYILVALTRHPQGTAYLEALAPALDDVLGPAESAAR
;
A
#
# COMPACT_ATOMS: atom_id res chain seq x y z
N GLY A 1 13.47 -18.60 16.75
CA GLY A 1 12.80 -19.86 16.62
C GLY A 1 11.29 -19.72 16.66
N ARG A 2 10.53 -20.74 16.24
CA ARG A 2 9.05 -20.74 16.20
C ARG A 2 8.38 -20.35 17.51
N ASP A 3 9.01 -20.60 18.66
CA ASP A 3 8.43 -20.27 19.97
C ASP A 3 8.53 -18.79 20.32
N SER A 4 9.54 -18.08 19.84
CA SER A 4 9.65 -16.63 20.04
C SER A 4 8.63 -15.84 19.18
N GLU A 5 8.16 -16.42 18.11
CA GLU A 5 7.14 -15.84 17.24
C GLU A 5 5.75 -15.95 17.87
N ARG A 6 5.43 -17.08 18.52
CA ARG A 6 4.15 -17.29 19.22
C ARG A 6 3.91 -16.28 20.35
N VAL A 7 4.96 -15.85 21.04
CA VAL A 7 4.86 -14.88 22.15
C VAL A 7 4.65 -13.45 21.65
N ARG A 8 4.99 -13.16 20.39
CA ARG A 8 4.82 -11.83 19.79
C ARG A 8 3.53 -11.66 18.99
N ASP A 9 2.77 -12.73 18.88
CA ASP A 9 1.56 -12.73 18.06
C ASP A 9 0.37 -12.17 18.84
N PRO A 10 -0.13 -10.97 18.50
CA PRO A 10 -1.30 -10.39 19.13
C PRO A 10 -2.61 -11.07 18.72
N VAL A 11 -2.57 -11.96 17.74
CA VAL A 11 -3.76 -12.63 17.16
C VAL A 11 -3.47 -14.12 16.96
N SER A 12 -3.51 -14.88 18.04
CA SER A 12 -3.38 -16.35 18.14
C SER A 12 -2.92 -17.08 16.85
N GLY A 13 -1.60 -17.24 16.66
CA GLY A 13 -1.03 -18.04 15.57
C GLY A 13 -0.63 -17.26 14.29
N ASN A 14 -0.81 -15.95 14.26
CA ASN A 14 -0.39 -15.11 13.12
C ASN A 14 0.75 -14.17 13.53
N THR A 15 1.96 -14.48 13.11
CA THR A 15 3.16 -13.71 13.46
C THR A 15 3.32 -12.39 12.73
N HIS A 16 2.56 -12.17 11.64
CA HIS A 16 2.67 -11.02 10.76
C HIS A 16 1.28 -10.51 10.34
N ALA A 17 0.43 -10.26 11.33
CA ALA A 17 -0.93 -9.78 11.09
C ALA A 17 -1.01 -8.25 11.22
N ALA A 18 -1.76 -7.62 10.34
CA ALA A 18 -2.14 -6.22 10.42
C ALA A 18 -3.56 -6.02 9.92
N THR A 19 -4.25 -5.03 10.44
CA THR A 19 -5.53 -4.59 9.91
C THR A 19 -5.34 -3.52 8.84
N VAL A 20 -6.31 -3.36 7.94
CA VAL A 20 -6.34 -2.25 6.97
C VAL A 20 -6.13 -0.90 7.67
N ARG A 21 -6.77 -0.68 8.82
CA ARG A 21 -6.66 0.57 9.59
C ARG A 21 -5.24 0.80 10.11
N GLN A 22 -4.55 -0.24 10.59
CA GLN A 22 -3.15 -0.12 11.07
C GLN A 22 -2.21 0.24 9.92
N LEU A 23 -2.36 -0.41 8.77
CA LEU A 23 -1.55 -0.12 7.58
C LEU A 23 -1.83 1.28 7.02
N LEU A 24 -3.10 1.69 6.98
CA LEU A 24 -3.46 3.05 6.58
C LEU A 24 -2.83 4.10 7.50
N ARG A 25 -2.89 3.86 8.82
CA ARG A 25 -2.26 4.75 9.81
C ARG A 25 -0.74 4.80 9.66
N PHE A 26 -0.10 3.66 9.37
CA PHE A 26 1.35 3.62 9.10
C PHE A 26 1.72 4.56 7.96
N TYR A 27 1.05 4.43 6.81
CA TYR A 27 1.32 5.30 5.66
C TYR A 27 0.96 6.76 5.92
N LEU A 28 -0.12 7.03 6.64
CA LEU A 28 -0.49 8.40 7.00
C LEU A 28 0.60 9.07 7.84
N LEU A 29 1.10 8.39 8.86
CA LEU A 29 2.19 8.90 9.69
C LEU A 29 3.49 9.06 8.90
N LEU A 30 3.77 8.14 7.98
CA LEU A 30 4.92 8.18 7.09
C LEU A 30 4.87 9.42 6.18
N GLU A 31 3.72 9.72 5.58
CA GLU A 31 3.55 10.88 4.71
C GLU A 31 3.53 12.22 5.47
N GLN A 32 3.22 12.18 6.76
CA GLN A 32 3.22 13.35 7.65
C GLN A 32 4.57 13.58 8.36
N ASP A 33 5.61 12.82 8.04
CA ASP A 33 6.91 12.87 8.73
C ASP A 33 6.83 12.57 10.24
N ARG A 34 5.87 11.74 10.64
CA ARG A 34 5.55 11.43 12.04
C ARG A 34 5.76 9.96 12.40
N LEU A 35 6.29 9.16 11.49
CA LEU A 35 6.64 7.78 11.79
C LEU A 35 8.08 7.75 12.33
N VAL A 36 8.22 7.55 13.64
CA VAL A 36 9.46 7.59 14.40
C VAL A 36 10.03 9.00 14.48
N SER A 37 10.57 9.53 13.37
CA SER A 37 11.08 10.91 13.23
C SER A 37 10.89 11.40 11.79
N PRO A 38 11.02 12.69 11.51
CA PRO A 38 11.02 13.22 10.14
C PRO A 38 12.09 12.58 9.25
N GLU A 39 13.30 12.42 9.76
CA GLU A 39 14.44 11.84 9.02
C GLU A 39 14.19 10.35 8.71
N ALA A 40 13.70 9.59 9.69
CA ALA A 40 13.34 8.19 9.50
C ALA A 40 12.20 8.02 8.50
N SER A 41 11.19 8.89 8.56
CA SER A 41 10.07 8.90 7.61
C SER A 41 10.55 9.18 6.18
N ALA A 42 11.43 10.17 6.00
CA ALA A 42 12.02 10.47 4.70
C ALA A 42 12.83 9.28 4.15
N ALA A 43 13.69 8.68 4.96
CA ALA A 43 14.48 7.52 4.57
C ALA A 43 13.59 6.32 4.17
N MET A 44 12.52 6.07 4.91
CA MET A 44 11.56 5.01 4.56
C MET A 44 10.83 5.29 3.25
N ARG A 45 10.42 6.55 2.99
CA ARG A 45 9.80 6.90 1.69
C ARG A 45 10.76 6.66 0.52
N ASP A 46 12.04 6.91 0.71
CA ASP A 46 13.06 6.68 -0.32
C ASP A 46 13.24 5.19 -0.60
N VAL A 47 13.21 4.34 0.43
CA VAL A 47 13.22 2.88 0.25
C VAL A 47 12.02 2.42 -0.59
N PHE A 48 10.81 2.91 -0.32
CA PHE A 48 9.61 2.55 -1.11
C PHE A 48 9.65 3.05 -2.56
N ARG A 49 10.52 3.99 -2.89
CA ARG A 49 10.73 4.52 -4.25
C ARG A 49 11.98 3.98 -4.94
N SER A 50 12.82 3.25 -4.23
CA SER A 50 14.14 2.84 -4.73
C SER A 50 14.02 1.99 -5.98
N PRO A 51 14.66 2.39 -7.11
CA PRO A 51 14.72 1.58 -8.31
C PRO A 51 15.62 0.34 -8.14
N ALA A 52 16.44 0.30 -7.08
CA ALA A 52 17.28 -0.87 -6.77
C ALA A 52 16.45 -2.06 -6.24
N ILE A 53 15.20 -1.83 -5.84
CA ILE A 53 14.30 -2.88 -5.40
C ILE A 53 13.44 -3.28 -6.60
N ALA A 54 13.60 -4.53 -7.07
CA ALA A 54 12.74 -5.06 -8.12
C ALA A 54 11.29 -5.09 -7.64
N HIS A 55 10.43 -4.31 -8.29
CA HIS A 55 9.00 -4.31 -8.04
C HIS A 55 8.29 -5.23 -9.02
N ILE A 56 7.45 -6.12 -8.50
CA ILE A 56 6.56 -6.92 -9.34
C ILE A 56 5.46 -5.98 -9.83
N GLU A 57 5.32 -5.85 -11.14
CA GLU A 57 4.29 -5.02 -11.78
C GLU A 57 2.96 -5.78 -11.83
N ASP A 58 2.33 -5.94 -10.68
CA ASP A 58 1.03 -6.57 -10.52
C ASP A 58 0.09 -5.74 -9.62
N ARG A 59 -1.10 -6.22 -9.33
CA ARG A 59 -2.08 -5.63 -8.40
C ARG A 59 -2.31 -4.15 -8.69
N PHE A 60 -2.07 -3.26 -7.74
CA PHE A 60 -2.31 -1.82 -7.89
C PHE A 60 -1.46 -1.19 -9.00
N VAL A 61 -0.20 -1.61 -9.16
CA VAL A 61 0.67 -1.08 -10.23
C VAL A 61 0.08 -1.41 -11.59
N LYS A 62 -0.29 -2.66 -11.82
CA LYS A 62 -0.90 -3.09 -13.09
C LYS A 62 -2.28 -2.45 -13.30
N GLY A 63 -3.09 -2.37 -12.25
CA GLY A 63 -4.41 -1.73 -12.31
C GLY A 63 -4.35 -0.24 -12.65
N LEU A 64 -3.29 0.46 -12.25
CA LEU A 64 -3.08 1.88 -12.55
C LEU A 64 -2.17 2.14 -13.77
N ALA A 65 -1.77 1.08 -14.49
CA ALA A 65 -0.95 1.22 -15.69
C ALA A 65 -1.66 2.09 -16.73
N GLY A 66 -0.90 2.95 -17.40
CA GLY A 66 -1.44 3.92 -18.36
C GLY A 66 -2.11 5.16 -17.77
N ARG A 67 -2.25 5.22 -16.43
CA ARG A 67 -2.63 6.44 -15.71
C ARG A 67 -1.37 7.20 -15.30
N GLU A 68 -1.37 8.50 -15.35
CA GLU A 68 -0.23 9.33 -14.92
C GLU A 68 -0.14 9.34 -13.38
N ARG A 69 0.22 8.19 -12.80
CA ARG A 69 0.34 7.98 -11.36
C ARG A 69 1.75 7.52 -10.98
N LYS A 70 2.30 8.12 -9.94
CA LYS A 70 3.50 7.61 -9.26
C LYS A 70 3.07 6.80 -8.05
N ILE A 71 3.59 5.59 -7.92
CA ILE A 71 3.16 4.62 -6.92
C ILE A 71 4.36 4.22 -6.07
N ARG A 72 4.21 4.36 -4.77
CA ARG A 72 5.11 3.77 -3.77
C ARG A 72 4.32 2.70 -3.05
N ARG A 73 4.78 1.47 -3.07
CA ARG A 73 3.97 0.34 -2.61
C ARG A 73 4.76 -0.69 -1.83
N LYS A 74 4.01 -1.49 -1.08
CA LYS A 74 4.45 -2.78 -0.55
C LYS A 74 3.33 -3.80 -0.75
N SER A 75 3.61 -4.83 -1.52
CA SER A 75 2.72 -5.98 -1.67
C SER A 75 3.13 -7.13 -0.77
N GLY A 76 2.20 -8.05 -0.56
CA GLY A 76 2.42 -9.31 0.13
C GLY A 76 1.49 -10.40 -0.38
N TRP A 77 1.95 -11.64 -0.36
CA TRP A 77 1.13 -12.78 -0.74
C TRP A 77 1.58 -14.04 0.01
N TRP A 78 0.62 -14.89 0.28
CA TRP A 78 0.83 -16.21 0.85
C TRP A 78 -0.39 -17.07 0.58
N GLU A 79 -0.24 -18.21 -0.08
CA GLU A 79 -1.35 -19.09 -0.47
C GLU A 79 -2.47 -18.33 -1.19
N GLN A 80 -3.65 -18.22 -0.56
CA GLN A 80 -4.80 -17.46 -1.09
C GLN A 80 -4.84 -16.00 -0.60
N TRP A 81 -3.88 -15.58 0.21
CA TRP A 81 -3.77 -14.20 0.66
C TRP A 81 -3.05 -13.37 -0.39
N SER A 82 -3.64 -12.27 -0.79
CA SER A 82 -3.03 -11.30 -1.69
C SER A 82 -3.34 -9.91 -1.17
N HIS A 83 -2.30 -9.14 -0.92
CA HIS A 83 -2.41 -7.83 -0.31
C HIS A 83 -1.63 -6.81 -1.12
N ASP A 84 -2.11 -5.58 -1.13
CA ASP A 84 -1.36 -4.46 -1.63
C ASP A 84 -1.64 -3.20 -0.82
N THR A 85 -0.61 -2.39 -0.68
CA THR A 85 -0.67 -1.10 0.00
C THR A 85 0.14 -0.09 -0.81
N ALA A 86 -0.41 1.07 -1.05
CA ALA A 86 0.26 2.07 -1.88
C ALA A 86 -0.03 3.49 -1.43
N VAL A 87 0.97 4.35 -1.59
CA VAL A 87 0.79 5.79 -1.70
C VAL A 87 0.83 6.13 -3.18
N VAL A 88 -0.22 6.74 -3.67
CA VAL A 88 -0.41 7.10 -5.08
C VAL A 88 -0.42 8.62 -5.20
N THR A 89 0.36 9.14 -6.13
CA THR A 89 0.42 10.58 -6.43
C THR A 89 0.26 10.84 -7.92
N GLY A 90 -0.37 11.92 -8.28
CA GLY A 90 -0.59 12.34 -9.65
C GLY A 90 -1.94 13.05 -9.82
N GLY A 91 -2.10 13.84 -10.88
CA GLY A 91 -3.31 14.62 -11.11
C GLY A 91 -3.63 15.62 -10.00
N GLY A 92 -2.62 16.16 -9.31
CA GLY A 92 -2.80 17.10 -8.19
C GLY A 92 -3.26 16.44 -6.88
N ARG A 93 -3.24 15.11 -6.78
CA ARG A 93 -3.69 14.35 -5.60
C ARG A 93 -2.60 13.47 -5.00
N LEU A 94 -2.73 13.25 -3.71
CA LEU A 94 -2.05 12.19 -2.97
C LEU A 94 -3.12 11.40 -2.20
N TYR A 95 -3.13 10.10 -2.34
CA TYR A 95 -4.01 9.23 -1.56
C TYR A 95 -3.31 7.91 -1.20
N ILE A 96 -3.85 7.21 -0.23
CA ILE A 96 -3.33 5.94 0.26
C ILE A 96 -4.36 4.85 -0.04
N LEU A 97 -3.92 3.77 -0.67
CA LEU A 97 -4.70 2.56 -0.88
C LEU A 97 -4.18 1.45 0.00
N VAL A 98 -5.08 0.76 0.68
CA VAL A 98 -4.79 -0.45 1.44
C VAL A 98 -5.86 -1.49 1.16
N ALA A 99 -5.49 -2.63 0.64
CA ALA A 99 -6.40 -3.74 0.43
C ALA A 99 -5.78 -5.07 0.84
N LEU A 100 -6.50 -5.79 1.68
CA LEU A 100 -6.14 -7.11 2.17
C LEU A 100 -7.21 -8.09 1.70
N THR A 101 -6.81 -9.11 0.94
CA THR A 101 -7.75 -10.09 0.38
C THR A 101 -7.34 -11.51 0.74
N ARG A 102 -8.33 -12.38 0.87
CA ARG A 102 -8.16 -13.83 0.93
C ARG A 102 -9.04 -14.48 -0.12
N HIS A 103 -8.48 -14.72 -1.29
CA HIS A 103 -9.19 -15.32 -2.41
C HIS A 103 -8.20 -15.86 -3.44
N PRO A 104 -8.48 -17.00 -4.12
CA PRO A 104 -7.60 -17.50 -5.18
C PRO A 104 -7.29 -16.49 -6.29
N GLN A 105 -8.24 -15.59 -6.58
CA GLN A 105 -8.11 -14.52 -7.58
C GLN A 105 -7.80 -13.15 -6.95
N GLY A 106 -7.26 -13.11 -5.73
CA GLY A 106 -7.02 -11.86 -4.99
C GLY A 106 -6.17 -10.86 -5.76
N THR A 107 -5.16 -11.31 -6.50
CA THR A 107 -4.34 -10.45 -7.35
C THR A 107 -5.17 -9.75 -8.42
N ALA A 108 -6.01 -10.48 -9.15
CA ALA A 108 -6.89 -9.91 -10.18
C ALA A 108 -7.91 -8.92 -9.58
N TYR A 109 -8.43 -9.20 -8.38
CA TYR A 109 -9.28 -8.25 -7.68
C TYR A 109 -8.57 -6.94 -7.38
N LEU A 110 -7.33 -7.00 -6.90
CA LEU A 110 -6.55 -5.80 -6.59
C LEU A 110 -6.20 -5.01 -7.86
N GLU A 111 -5.95 -5.69 -8.98
CA GLU A 111 -5.77 -5.06 -10.28
C GLU A 111 -7.03 -4.29 -10.72
N ALA A 112 -8.21 -4.87 -10.57
CA ALA A 112 -9.47 -4.23 -10.92
C ALA A 112 -9.90 -3.15 -9.92
N LEU A 113 -9.57 -3.30 -8.64
CA LEU A 113 -9.95 -2.37 -7.58
C LEU A 113 -9.24 -1.02 -7.72
N ALA A 114 -7.96 -1.02 -8.08
CA ALA A 114 -7.15 0.19 -8.11
C ALA A 114 -7.70 1.28 -9.06
N PRO A 115 -8.03 1.00 -10.33
CA PRO A 115 -8.61 1.99 -11.20
C PRO A 115 -10.00 2.45 -10.74
N ALA A 116 -10.82 1.55 -10.19
CA ALA A 116 -12.13 1.91 -9.67
C ALA A 116 -12.05 2.90 -8.50
N LEU A 117 -11.09 2.70 -7.60
CA LEU A 117 -10.84 3.65 -6.50
C LEU A 117 -10.25 4.97 -7.01
N ASP A 118 -9.33 4.93 -7.98
CA ASP A 118 -8.77 6.14 -8.60
C ASP A 118 -9.88 6.98 -9.27
N ASP A 119 -10.85 6.35 -9.92
CA ASP A 119 -12.00 7.03 -10.53
C ASP A 119 -12.93 7.66 -9.47
N VAL A 120 -13.17 6.98 -8.36
CA VAL A 120 -13.98 7.51 -7.24
C VAL A 120 -13.31 8.71 -6.57
N LEU A 121 -11.99 8.67 -6.40
CA LEU A 121 -11.25 9.79 -5.84
C LEU A 121 -11.19 10.97 -6.81
N GLY A 122 -11.36 10.71 -8.11
CA GLY A 122 -11.43 11.69 -9.18
C GLY A 122 -10.16 12.55 -9.35
N PRO A 123 -10.06 13.36 -10.39
CA PRO A 123 -9.08 14.42 -10.46
C PRO A 123 -9.32 15.44 -9.33
N ALA A 124 -8.28 16.16 -8.91
CA ALA A 124 -8.48 17.33 -8.05
C ALA A 124 -9.47 18.26 -8.78
N GLU A 125 -10.52 18.70 -8.09
CA GLU A 125 -11.38 19.73 -8.63
C GLU A 125 -10.46 20.91 -9.05
N SER A 126 -10.47 21.23 -10.32
CA SER A 126 -9.89 22.50 -10.73
C SER A 126 -10.67 23.56 -9.97
N ALA A 127 -10.00 24.31 -9.10
CA ALA A 127 -10.63 25.41 -8.41
C ALA A 127 -11.40 26.21 -9.44
N ALA A 128 -12.73 26.15 -9.35
CA ALA A 128 -13.60 26.97 -10.19
C ALA A 128 -13.19 28.41 -9.95
N ARG A 129 -12.69 29.07 -10.98
CA ARG A 129 -12.35 30.49 -10.95
C ARG A 129 -13.63 31.31 -10.93
#